data_8101c16cd77335ab5cf8bb086a76846a
#
_entry.id   8101c16cd77335ab5cf8bb086a76846a
#
_cell.length_a   1.000
_cell.length_b   1.000
_cell.length_c   1.000
_cell.angle_alpha   90.00
_cell.angle_beta   90.00
_cell.angle_gamma   90.00
#
_symmetry.space_group_name_H-M   'P 1'
#
loop_
_entity.id
_entity.type
_entity.pdbx_description
1 polymer ?
#
loop_
_entity_poly.entity_id
_entity_poly.type
_entity_poly.pdbx_seq_one_letter_code
_entity_poly.pdbx_strand_id
1 'polypeptide(L)'
;MFADDDASRRFIKNVAYVGAITTHYRTQHANFARSTAWPFPCTAGETTAVIDYNGDVRACELREKFATLCDYDYDFGALWATRARQEELGAIDKGRACWCTHVCFIHDSMRHSRRAMLVDLPKNYLTRERW
;
A
#
# COMPACT_ATOMS: atom_id res chain seq x y z
N MET A 1 -11.50 -36.72 7.81
CA MET A 1 -11.94 -35.69 6.85
C MET A 1 -11.54 -34.25 7.28
N PHE A 2 -10.59 -34.08 8.24
CA PHE A 2 -10.10 -32.77 8.72
C PHE A 2 -8.60 -32.48 8.40
N ALA A 3 -7.87 -33.45 7.87
CA ALA A 3 -6.45 -33.28 7.54
C ALA A 3 -6.22 -32.43 6.25
N ASP A 4 -7.20 -32.38 5.37
CA ASP A 4 -7.09 -31.69 4.07
C ASP A 4 -7.21 -30.17 4.19
N ASP A 5 -7.92 -29.66 5.21
CA ASP A 5 -8.15 -28.23 5.43
C ASP A 5 -6.87 -27.52 5.90
N ASP A 6 -6.03 -28.19 6.70
CA ASP A 6 -4.80 -27.60 7.22
C ASP A 6 -3.68 -27.49 6.16
N ALA A 7 -3.60 -28.45 5.24
CA ALA A 7 -2.67 -28.38 4.11
C ALA A 7 -3.05 -27.28 3.12
N SER A 8 -4.33 -27.18 2.81
CA SER A 8 -4.87 -26.13 1.94
C SER A 8 -4.68 -24.72 2.55
N ARG A 9 -4.94 -24.59 3.84
CA ARG A 9 -4.71 -23.31 4.57
C ARG A 9 -3.23 -22.94 4.60
N ARG A 10 -2.32 -23.89 4.83
CA ARG A 10 -0.87 -23.66 4.78
C ARG A 10 -0.43 -23.24 3.38
N PHE A 11 -0.94 -23.91 2.34
CA PHE A 11 -0.64 -23.55 0.97
C PHE A 11 -1.09 -22.11 0.65
N ILE A 12 -2.34 -21.75 0.99
CA ILE A 12 -2.87 -20.40 0.77
C ILE A 12 -2.03 -19.36 1.52
N LYS A 13 -1.69 -19.61 2.78
CA LYS A 13 -0.82 -18.72 3.58
C LYS A 13 0.56 -18.55 2.93
N ASN A 14 1.15 -19.63 2.43
CA ASN A 14 2.44 -19.58 1.74
C ASN A 14 2.35 -18.79 0.43
N VAL A 15 1.31 -19.00 -0.37
CA VAL A 15 1.07 -18.22 -1.60
C VAL A 15 0.93 -16.74 -1.27
N ALA A 16 0.11 -16.40 -0.28
CA ALA A 16 -0.11 -15.03 0.14
C ALA A 16 1.18 -14.37 0.66
N TYR A 17 1.88 -15.04 1.57
CA TYR A 17 3.08 -14.48 2.23
C TYR A 17 4.27 -14.36 1.25
N VAL A 18 4.65 -15.48 0.63
CA VAL A 18 5.80 -15.52 -0.28
C VAL A 18 5.52 -14.74 -1.56
N GLY A 19 4.29 -14.82 -2.08
CA GLY A 19 3.85 -14.02 -3.21
C GLY A 19 3.89 -12.54 -2.92
N ALA A 20 3.45 -12.11 -1.73
CA ALA A 20 3.52 -10.71 -1.30
C ALA A 20 4.96 -10.21 -1.20
N ILE A 21 5.85 -10.97 -0.55
CA ILE A 21 7.26 -10.61 -0.45
C ILE A 21 7.89 -10.50 -1.84
N THR A 22 7.68 -11.49 -2.71
CA THR A 22 8.25 -11.48 -4.07
C THR A 22 7.72 -10.30 -4.89
N THR A 23 6.42 -10.01 -4.78
CA THR A 23 5.80 -8.86 -5.46
C THR A 23 6.37 -7.56 -4.95
N HIS A 24 6.56 -7.44 -3.62
CA HIS A 24 7.18 -6.29 -3.01
C HIS A 24 8.60 -6.04 -3.54
N TYR A 25 9.46 -7.06 -3.50
CA TYR A 25 10.84 -6.94 -4.02
C TYR A 25 10.87 -6.57 -5.50
N ARG A 26 10.04 -7.18 -6.33
CA ARG A 26 9.94 -6.85 -7.76
C ARG A 26 9.47 -5.42 -7.99
N THR A 27 8.51 -4.96 -7.19
CA THR A 27 8.02 -3.57 -7.25
C THR A 27 9.12 -2.59 -6.83
N GLN A 28 9.81 -2.84 -5.73
CA GLN A 28 10.93 -2.01 -5.29
C GLN A 28 12.04 -1.97 -6.33
N HIS A 29 12.45 -3.12 -6.85
CA HIS A 29 13.50 -3.20 -7.86
C HIS A 29 13.13 -2.45 -9.14
N ALA A 30 11.90 -2.60 -9.62
CA ALA A 30 11.43 -1.88 -10.79
C ALA A 30 11.39 -0.37 -10.56
N ASN A 31 10.97 0.08 -9.38
CA ASN A 31 10.95 1.50 -9.02
C ASN A 31 12.35 2.06 -8.90
N PHE A 32 13.25 1.35 -8.24
CA PHE A 32 14.64 1.79 -8.07
C PHE A 32 15.37 1.88 -9.43
N ALA A 33 15.17 0.88 -10.30
CA ALA A 33 15.86 0.83 -11.59
C ALA A 33 15.30 1.81 -12.64
N ARG A 34 14.01 2.14 -12.57
CA ARG A 34 13.30 2.85 -13.65
C ARG A 34 12.56 4.09 -13.21
N SER A 35 12.49 4.41 -11.93
CA SER A 35 11.67 5.50 -11.38
C SER A 35 10.22 5.47 -11.91
N THR A 36 9.64 4.27 -12.00
CA THR A 36 8.30 4.06 -12.58
C THR A 36 7.25 3.90 -11.50
N ALA A 37 6.03 4.32 -11.81
CA ALA A 37 4.87 4.08 -10.96
C ALA A 37 4.70 2.59 -10.64
N TRP A 38 4.08 2.31 -9.51
CA TRP A 38 3.74 0.94 -9.13
C TRP A 38 2.75 0.32 -10.10
N PRO A 39 2.68 -1.02 -10.18
CA PRO A 39 1.70 -1.72 -11.02
C PRO A 39 0.27 -1.67 -10.47
N PHE A 40 0.07 -1.06 -9.31
CA PHE A 40 -1.21 -0.84 -8.63
C PHE A 40 -1.26 0.59 -8.07
N PRO A 41 -2.47 1.17 -7.85
CA PRO A 41 -2.61 2.50 -7.27
C PRO A 41 -2.03 2.57 -5.85
N CYS A 42 -1.43 3.70 -5.50
CA CYS A 42 -1.03 3.96 -4.12
C CYS A 42 -2.27 4.33 -3.29
N THR A 43 -2.45 3.67 -2.14
CA THR A 43 -3.59 3.89 -1.23
C THR A 43 -3.27 4.85 -0.09
N ALA A 44 -2.12 5.50 -0.11
CA ALA A 44 -1.74 6.51 0.87
C ALA A 44 -2.77 7.65 0.90
N GLY A 45 -3.25 7.99 2.09
CA GLY A 45 -4.31 8.97 2.28
C GLY A 45 -5.73 8.47 1.95
N GLU A 46 -5.87 7.27 1.39
CA GLU A 46 -7.17 6.63 1.12
C GLU A 46 -7.54 5.63 2.21
N THR A 47 -6.66 4.68 2.48
CA THR A 47 -6.85 3.62 3.47
C THR A 47 -5.99 3.79 4.72
N THR A 48 -4.94 4.59 4.62
CA THR A 48 -3.98 4.85 5.69
C THR A 48 -3.61 6.31 5.73
N ALA A 49 -3.16 6.78 6.89
CA ALA A 49 -2.55 8.09 7.08
C ALA A 49 -1.41 7.99 8.10
N VAL A 50 -0.54 8.98 8.08
CA VAL A 50 0.46 9.21 9.11
C VAL A 50 0.02 10.38 9.96
N ILE A 51 0.04 10.20 11.27
CA ILE A 51 -0.22 11.26 12.24
C ILE A 51 1.08 11.49 12.99
N ASP A 52 1.64 12.67 12.84
CA ASP A 52 2.85 13.06 13.53
C ASP A 52 2.55 13.37 15.01
N TYR A 53 3.58 13.39 15.84
CA TYR A 53 3.47 13.62 17.30
C TYR A 53 2.83 14.98 17.67
N ASN A 54 2.88 15.94 16.76
CA ASN A 54 2.27 17.27 16.94
C ASN A 54 0.83 17.37 16.40
N GLY A 55 0.27 16.25 15.93
CA GLY A 55 -1.08 16.17 15.36
C GLY A 55 -1.18 16.49 13.87
N ASP A 56 -0.07 16.74 13.18
CA ASP A 56 -0.06 16.91 11.73
C ASP A 56 -0.43 15.60 11.03
N VAL A 57 -1.27 15.68 10.01
CA VAL A 57 -1.76 14.53 9.25
C VAL A 57 -1.26 14.59 7.81
N ARG A 58 -0.66 13.49 7.38
CA ARG A 58 -0.08 13.31 6.05
C ARG A 58 -0.68 12.07 5.37
N ALA A 59 -0.71 12.05 4.06
CA ALA A 59 -1.07 10.83 3.32
C ALA A 59 -0.01 9.73 3.54
N CYS A 60 1.27 10.09 3.52
CA CYS A 60 2.40 9.22 3.87
C CYS A 60 3.58 10.05 4.41
N GLU A 61 4.61 9.38 4.93
CA GLU A 61 5.80 10.03 5.51
C GLU A 61 6.57 10.90 4.51
N LEU A 62 6.44 10.63 3.21
CA LEU A 62 7.15 11.34 2.14
C LEU A 62 6.36 12.55 1.59
N ARG A 63 5.13 12.75 2.08
CA ARG A 63 4.25 13.84 1.64
C ARG A 63 4.16 14.94 2.69
N GLU A 64 3.87 16.14 2.22
CA GLU A 64 3.56 17.25 3.11
C GLU A 64 2.26 17.00 3.87
N LYS A 65 2.12 17.64 5.04
CA LYS A 65 0.87 17.58 5.77
C LYS A 65 -0.25 18.27 4.99
N PHE A 66 -1.43 17.70 5.03
CA PHE A 66 -2.61 18.32 4.46
C PHE A 66 -3.58 18.90 5.51
N ALA A 67 -3.43 18.52 6.77
CA ALA A 67 -4.23 19.03 7.88
C ALA A 67 -3.53 18.80 9.22
N THR A 68 -4.09 19.38 10.28
CA THR A 68 -3.67 19.16 11.67
C THR A 68 -4.90 18.78 12.50
N LEU A 69 -4.82 17.71 13.30
CA LEU A 69 -5.94 17.24 14.12
C LEU A 69 -6.47 18.28 15.10
N CYS A 70 -5.59 19.16 15.61
CA CYS A 70 -5.97 20.23 16.52
C CYS A 70 -7.00 21.19 15.91
N ASP A 71 -6.96 21.41 14.59
CA ASP A 71 -7.89 22.30 13.88
C ASP A 71 -9.31 21.69 13.77
N TYR A 72 -9.46 20.44 14.14
CA TYR A 72 -10.70 19.65 14.08
C TYR A 72 -11.11 19.08 15.44
N ASP A 73 -10.66 19.71 16.54
CA ASP A 73 -10.92 19.24 17.91
C ASP A 73 -10.61 17.72 18.09
N TYR A 74 -9.57 17.24 17.41
CA TYR A 74 -9.17 15.83 17.37
C TYR A 74 -10.21 14.88 16.74
N ASP A 75 -11.22 15.40 16.05
CA ASP A 75 -12.13 14.58 15.25
C ASP A 75 -11.48 14.19 13.92
N PHE A 76 -10.90 12.97 13.91
CA PHE A 76 -10.29 12.41 12.70
C PHE A 76 -11.31 12.20 11.57
N GLY A 77 -12.56 11.90 11.89
CA GLY A 77 -13.62 11.73 10.90
C GLY A 77 -13.92 13.02 10.14
N ALA A 78 -14.03 14.14 10.87
CA ALA A 78 -14.20 15.46 10.27
C ALA A 78 -13.00 15.83 9.39
N LEU A 79 -11.77 15.64 9.89
CA LEU A 79 -10.55 15.88 9.11
C LEU A 79 -10.51 14.99 7.85
N TRP A 80 -10.88 13.70 7.97
CA TRP A 80 -10.84 12.75 6.87
C TRP A 80 -11.82 13.06 5.74
N ALA A 81 -12.89 13.79 6.01
CA ALA A 81 -13.87 14.24 5.04
C ALA A 81 -13.48 15.54 4.30
N THR A 82 -12.32 16.12 4.61
CA THR A 82 -11.93 17.44 4.09
C THR A 82 -11.58 17.44 2.60
N ARG A 83 -11.74 18.63 2.00
CA ARG A 83 -11.29 18.90 0.64
C ARG A 83 -9.76 18.81 0.52
N ALA A 84 -9.02 19.24 1.54
CA ALA A 84 -7.56 19.17 1.57
C ALA A 84 -7.07 17.72 1.38
N ARG A 85 -7.69 16.73 2.06
CA ARG A 85 -7.41 15.32 1.82
C ARG A 85 -7.73 14.90 0.39
N GLN A 86 -8.86 15.34 -0.17
CA GLN A 86 -9.26 14.97 -1.54
C GLN A 86 -8.28 15.53 -2.58
N GLU A 87 -7.78 16.74 -2.37
CA GLU A 87 -6.77 17.35 -3.21
C GLU A 87 -5.44 16.58 -3.13
N GLU A 88 -5.06 16.14 -1.95
CA GLU A 88 -3.87 15.31 -1.73
C GLU A 88 -3.99 13.94 -2.42
N LEU A 89 -5.15 13.28 -2.32
CA LEU A 89 -5.43 12.04 -3.05
C LEU A 89 -5.33 12.25 -4.57
N GLY A 90 -5.87 13.35 -5.08
CA GLY A 90 -5.76 13.72 -6.49
C GLY A 90 -4.31 13.93 -6.94
N ALA A 91 -3.45 14.47 -6.07
CA ALA A 91 -2.03 14.64 -6.36
C ALA A 91 -1.28 13.29 -6.39
N ILE A 92 -1.65 12.34 -5.52
CA ILE A 92 -1.06 11.00 -5.50
C ILE A 92 -1.48 10.20 -6.72
N ASP A 93 -2.77 10.17 -7.06
CA ASP A 93 -3.31 9.36 -8.15
C ASP A 93 -2.98 9.94 -9.53
N LYS A 94 -3.19 11.24 -9.73
CA LYS A 94 -2.96 11.91 -11.01
C LYS A 94 -1.50 12.19 -11.31
N GLY A 95 -0.69 12.29 -10.27
CA GLY A 95 0.67 12.81 -10.39
C GLY A 95 1.63 11.89 -11.09
N ARG A 96 1.34 10.60 -11.26
CA ARG A 96 2.32 9.59 -11.74
C ARG A 96 3.76 9.88 -11.26
N ALA A 97 3.89 10.95 -10.48
CA ALA A 97 5.10 11.45 -9.86
C ALA A 97 5.31 10.84 -8.47
N CYS A 98 4.28 10.22 -7.91
CA CYS A 98 4.37 9.57 -6.62
C CYS A 98 4.77 8.10 -6.82
N TRP A 99 6.06 7.87 -6.78
CA TRP A 99 6.66 6.54 -6.74
C TRP A 99 7.66 6.50 -5.58
N CYS A 100 7.71 5.38 -4.90
CA CYS A 100 8.64 5.22 -3.79
C CYS A 100 8.95 3.74 -3.56
N THR A 101 9.89 3.49 -2.65
CA THR A 101 10.25 2.14 -2.20
C THR A 101 9.72 1.86 -0.80
N HIS A 102 8.77 2.67 -0.32
CA HIS A 102 8.28 2.61 1.05
C HIS A 102 7.44 1.36 1.30
N VAL A 103 7.97 0.46 2.11
CA VAL A 103 7.43 -0.89 2.31
C VAL A 103 5.98 -0.89 2.81
N CYS A 104 5.64 -0.04 3.77
CA CYS A 104 4.31 0.00 4.38
C CYS A 104 3.24 0.30 3.34
N PHE A 105 3.47 1.33 2.50
CA PHE A 105 2.52 1.73 1.48
C PHE A 105 2.46 0.79 0.28
N ILE A 106 3.58 0.15 -0.08
CA ILE A 106 3.58 -0.90 -1.10
C ILE A 106 2.69 -2.06 -0.64
N HIS A 107 2.85 -2.52 0.60
CA HIS A 107 2.05 -3.63 1.13
C HIS A 107 0.57 -3.28 1.26
N ASP A 108 0.25 -2.09 1.77
CA ASP A 108 -1.13 -1.66 1.90
C ASP A 108 -1.81 -1.54 0.53
N SER A 109 -1.18 -0.85 -0.41
CA SER A 109 -1.69 -0.68 -1.78
C SER A 109 -1.88 -2.02 -2.51
N MET A 110 -0.93 -2.95 -2.33
CA MET A 110 -1.02 -4.29 -2.91
C MET A 110 -2.24 -5.06 -2.37
N ARG A 111 -2.51 -4.98 -1.06
CA ARG A 111 -3.67 -5.64 -0.42
C ARG A 111 -5.00 -5.11 -0.92
N HIS A 112 -5.08 -3.85 -1.30
CA HIS A 112 -6.29 -3.21 -1.84
C HIS A 112 -6.43 -3.35 -3.36
N SER A 113 -5.42 -3.87 -4.04
CA SER A 113 -5.46 -4.12 -5.49
C SER A 113 -5.94 -5.54 -5.80
N ARG A 114 -7.13 -5.67 -6.39
CA ARG A 114 -7.66 -6.97 -6.85
C ARG A 114 -6.70 -7.65 -7.83
N ARG A 115 -6.10 -6.89 -8.74
CA ARG A 115 -5.12 -7.42 -9.68
C ARG A 115 -3.90 -7.97 -8.96
N ALA A 116 -3.34 -7.20 -8.01
CA ALA A 116 -2.20 -7.65 -7.24
C ALA A 116 -2.53 -8.96 -6.50
N MET A 117 -3.66 -9.00 -5.79
CA MET A 117 -4.06 -10.14 -4.97
C MET A 117 -4.37 -11.39 -5.78
N LEU A 118 -5.08 -11.27 -6.91
CA LEU A 118 -5.58 -12.42 -7.67
C LEU A 118 -4.67 -12.85 -8.81
N VAL A 119 -3.80 -11.98 -9.29
CA VAL A 119 -2.93 -12.25 -10.46
C VAL A 119 -1.46 -12.16 -10.08
N ASP A 120 -1.02 -11.00 -9.56
CA ASP A 120 0.41 -10.75 -9.41
C ASP A 120 1.03 -11.59 -8.27
N LEU A 121 0.35 -11.76 -7.13
CA LEU A 121 0.82 -12.59 -6.03
C LEU A 121 0.95 -14.07 -6.43
N PRO A 122 -0.09 -14.73 -6.98
CA PRO A 122 0.02 -16.12 -7.42
C PRO A 122 1.10 -16.30 -8.50
N LYS A 123 1.14 -15.40 -9.49
CA LYS A 123 2.17 -15.43 -10.54
C LYS A 123 3.57 -15.32 -9.94
N ASN A 124 3.80 -14.37 -9.08
CA ASN A 124 5.09 -14.13 -8.46
C ASN A 124 5.49 -15.27 -7.51
N TYR A 125 4.53 -15.90 -6.85
CA TYR A 125 4.76 -17.11 -6.07
C TYR A 125 5.27 -18.26 -6.94
N LEU A 126 4.65 -18.48 -8.10
CA LEU A 126 5.01 -19.58 -9.02
C LEU A 126 6.35 -19.32 -9.73
N THR A 127 6.66 -18.08 -10.03
CA THR A 127 7.86 -17.68 -10.77
C THR A 127 9.02 -17.21 -9.89
N ARG A 128 8.91 -17.39 -8.57
CA ARG A 128 10.01 -17.07 -7.65
C ARG A 128 11.19 -18.02 -7.86
N GLU A 129 12.38 -17.48 -7.76
CA GLU A 129 13.56 -18.30 -7.61
C GLU A 129 13.48 -19.05 -6.28
N ARG A 130 13.81 -20.32 -6.29
CA ARG A 130 13.94 -21.11 -5.06
C ARG A 130 15.33 -20.83 -4.51
N TRP A 131 15.38 -20.14 -3.38
CA TRP A 131 16.59 -19.90 -2.62
C TRP A 131 17.04 -21.21 -1.96
#